data_e1b7507bda63c268a462a74726f13cc5
#
_entry.id   e1b7507bda63c268a462a74726f13cc5
#
_cell.length_a   1.000
_cell.length_b   1.000
_cell.length_c   1.000
_cell.angle_alpha   90.00
_cell.angle_beta   90.00
_cell.angle_gamma   90.00
#
_symmetry.space_group_name_H-M   'P 1'
#
loop_
_entity.id
_entity.type
_entity.pdbx_description
1 polymer ?
#
loop_
_entity_poly.entity_id
_entity_poly.type
_entity_poly.pdbx_seq_one_letter_code
_entity_poly.pdbx_strand_id
1 'polypeptide(L)'
;MKAFGTYFQNDARRPLRYGPVELINPPRQRLRGEPLRKGILAEPVIVGFCGTDHELMEMGRRGELAPKFPAGQNRLINGHEGVVWVPEQNRFAIVLIRGGDSIDPTRFTEDETYFEYGCDQADGLFCDRIYVNPDMLLSIPDGYAQDGKLALSFAKKMVFPDPFACMLFQLERMEDLGSAHWFRQTARRRHCDLETARKYAAGEIFERTVIFGLGTTGMFVGDLIRQAHPEANILFVGRSPVDSFKVRFAVEQAKANYLQNIFDSPAACSEAICAALGGKATCFIGVSGTGLEHRIALEYGALGCNGIYNSFSLGPRISFDTMPFGFHNHLIFGSINFRQDHMEKAIQLLSRSRYDEIVSLIDKDEFTADPMSAYENRIYCKGAPMKTAVIWNGDYIDSTR
;
A
#
# COMPACT_ATOMS: atom_id res chain seq x y z
N MET A 1 -3.47 -28.08 -13.68
CA MET A 1 -2.80 -27.54 -14.90
C MET A 1 -1.42 -27.06 -14.47
N LYS A 2 -0.38 -27.31 -15.30
CA LYS A 2 0.98 -26.83 -14.99
C LYS A 2 1.21 -25.45 -15.63
N ALA A 3 1.92 -24.59 -14.94
CA ALA A 3 2.39 -23.28 -15.39
C ALA A 3 3.83 -23.06 -14.92
N PHE A 4 4.44 -21.94 -15.26
CA PHE A 4 5.69 -21.48 -14.68
C PHE A 4 5.45 -20.21 -13.89
N GLY A 5 6.14 -20.06 -12.76
CA GLY A 5 5.98 -18.90 -11.91
C GLY A 5 7.13 -18.75 -10.90
N THR A 6 7.21 -17.56 -10.31
CA THR A 6 8.06 -17.35 -9.14
C THR A 6 7.28 -17.62 -7.87
N TYR A 7 7.93 -18.20 -6.89
CA TYR A 7 7.30 -18.58 -5.65
C TYR A 7 8.25 -18.49 -4.46
N PHE A 8 7.67 -18.18 -3.32
CA PHE A 8 8.34 -18.24 -2.02
C PHE A 8 8.29 -19.65 -1.43
N GLN A 9 9.34 -20.02 -0.73
CA GLN A 9 9.44 -21.22 0.08
C GLN A 9 10.31 -20.99 1.31
N ASN A 10 10.25 -21.90 2.27
CA ASN A 10 11.15 -21.88 3.43
C ASN A 10 12.55 -22.31 3.01
N ASP A 11 13.44 -21.36 2.78
CA ASP A 11 14.84 -21.57 2.43
C ASP A 11 15.68 -20.38 2.89
N ALA A 12 16.62 -20.60 3.79
CA ALA A 12 17.44 -19.54 4.38
C ALA A 12 18.30 -18.77 3.36
N ARG A 13 18.65 -19.42 2.23
CA ARG A 13 19.55 -18.83 1.22
C ARG A 13 18.80 -18.35 -0.04
N ARG A 14 17.80 -19.12 -0.48
CA ARG A 14 17.05 -18.87 -1.70
C ARG A 14 15.55 -19.04 -1.51
N PRO A 15 14.91 -18.15 -0.72
CA PRO A 15 13.47 -18.25 -0.48
C PRO A 15 12.63 -17.95 -1.72
N LEU A 16 13.12 -17.20 -2.72
CA LEU A 16 12.44 -16.91 -3.97
C LEU A 16 13.03 -17.77 -5.10
N ARG A 17 12.17 -18.48 -5.83
CA ARG A 17 12.55 -19.35 -6.95
C ARG A 17 11.62 -19.16 -8.15
N TYR A 18 12.11 -19.56 -9.32
CA TYR A 18 11.31 -19.69 -10.54
C TYR A 18 11.30 -21.15 -10.99
N GLY A 19 10.15 -21.63 -11.45
CA GLY A 19 10.04 -23.00 -11.96
C GLY A 19 8.60 -23.43 -12.23
N PRO A 20 8.41 -24.72 -12.55
CA PRO A 20 7.10 -25.28 -12.81
C PRO A 20 6.27 -25.28 -11.51
N VAL A 21 5.03 -24.87 -11.65
CA VAL A 21 4.04 -24.81 -10.57
C VAL A 21 2.77 -25.52 -11.00
N GLU A 22 2.07 -26.11 -10.04
CA GLU A 22 0.73 -26.62 -10.27
C GLU A 22 -0.28 -25.54 -9.88
N LEU A 23 -1.18 -25.20 -10.82
CA LEU A 23 -2.22 -24.21 -10.57
C LEU A 23 -3.29 -24.82 -9.67
N ILE A 24 -3.60 -24.11 -8.60
CA ILE A 24 -4.69 -24.43 -7.68
C ILE A 24 -5.81 -23.41 -7.82
N ASN A 25 -7.04 -23.84 -7.54
CA ASN A 25 -8.14 -22.89 -7.39
C ASN A 25 -7.92 -22.09 -6.11
N PRO A 26 -8.23 -20.78 -6.13
CA PRO A 26 -8.19 -19.98 -4.90
C PRO A 26 -9.22 -20.50 -3.90
N PRO A 27 -9.05 -20.16 -2.62
CA PRO A 27 -10.09 -20.39 -1.63
C PRO A 27 -11.41 -19.81 -2.13
N ARG A 28 -12.51 -20.47 -1.78
CA ARG A 28 -13.83 -20.07 -2.25
C ARG A 28 -14.29 -18.83 -1.48
N GLN A 29 -14.75 -17.83 -2.20
CA GLN A 29 -15.35 -16.63 -1.63
C GLN A 29 -16.88 -16.70 -1.78
N ARG A 30 -17.62 -16.35 -0.73
CA ARG A 30 -19.05 -16.07 -0.79
C ARG A 30 -19.27 -14.58 -0.77
N LEU A 31 -19.68 -14.02 -1.89
CA LEU A 31 -20.24 -12.67 -1.90
C LEU A 31 -21.75 -12.78 -1.65
N ARG A 32 -22.20 -12.28 -0.49
CA ARG A 32 -23.63 -12.06 -0.16
C ARG A 32 -24.56 -13.28 -0.33
N GLY A 33 -24.12 -14.48 0.03
CA GLY A 33 -24.96 -15.68 -0.05
C GLY A 33 -25.12 -16.29 -1.45
N GLU A 34 -24.39 -15.79 -2.43
CA GLU A 34 -24.30 -16.35 -3.77
C GLU A 34 -23.60 -17.74 -3.76
N PRO A 35 -23.97 -18.66 -4.66
CA PRO A 35 -23.27 -19.92 -4.77
C PRO A 35 -21.81 -19.71 -5.19
N LEU A 36 -20.93 -20.51 -4.60
CA LEU A 36 -19.49 -20.48 -4.88
C LEU A 36 -19.21 -20.71 -6.36
N ARG A 37 -18.64 -19.73 -7.04
CA ARG A 37 -18.23 -19.86 -8.44
C ARG A 37 -16.88 -20.56 -8.53
N LYS A 38 -16.67 -21.31 -9.60
CA LYS A 38 -15.35 -21.86 -9.93
C LYS A 38 -14.44 -20.74 -10.39
N GLY A 39 -13.18 -20.77 -9.96
CA GLY A 39 -12.17 -19.82 -10.47
C GLY A 39 -12.06 -19.89 -11.99
N ILE A 40 -11.89 -18.75 -12.64
CA ILE A 40 -11.61 -18.63 -14.07
C ILE A 40 -10.13 -18.41 -14.29
N LEU A 41 -9.64 -18.80 -15.46
CA LEU A 41 -8.24 -18.64 -15.82
C LEU A 41 -7.96 -17.19 -16.21
N ALA A 42 -6.88 -16.64 -15.66
CA ALA A 42 -6.35 -15.33 -16.02
C ALA A 42 -4.84 -15.43 -16.33
N GLU A 43 -4.37 -14.55 -17.18
CA GLU A 43 -2.96 -14.43 -17.60
C GLU A 43 -2.39 -13.09 -17.11
N PRO A 44 -1.46 -13.08 -16.13
CA PRO A 44 -0.83 -11.85 -15.68
C PRO A 44 -0.09 -11.11 -16.80
N VAL A 45 -0.26 -9.79 -16.87
CA VAL A 45 0.30 -8.91 -17.89
C VAL A 45 1.47 -8.13 -17.33
N ILE A 46 1.25 -7.43 -16.22
CA ILE A 46 2.26 -6.69 -15.46
C ILE A 46 2.01 -6.90 -13.98
N VAL A 47 3.08 -7.11 -13.22
CA VAL A 47 3.00 -7.38 -11.77
C VAL A 47 4.02 -6.53 -11.04
N GLY A 48 3.57 -5.81 -10.01
CA GLY A 48 4.40 -4.96 -9.16
C GLY A 48 4.93 -5.69 -7.93
N PHE A 49 6.06 -5.22 -7.42
CA PHE A 49 6.57 -5.62 -6.10
C PHE A 49 6.09 -4.65 -5.02
N CYS A 50 5.74 -5.17 -3.86
CA CYS A 50 5.28 -4.45 -2.69
C CYS A 50 6.18 -4.69 -1.47
N GLY A 51 6.00 -3.90 -0.41
CA GLY A 51 6.66 -4.14 0.88
C GLY A 51 6.34 -5.51 1.47
N THR A 52 5.13 -6.01 1.26
CA THR A 52 4.71 -7.35 1.69
C THR A 52 5.55 -8.47 1.05
N ASP A 53 5.96 -8.33 -0.22
CA ASP A 53 6.86 -9.31 -0.84
C ASP A 53 8.21 -9.38 -0.11
N HIS A 54 8.68 -8.23 0.42
CA HIS A 54 9.89 -8.20 1.24
C HIS A 54 9.71 -8.92 2.58
N GLU A 55 8.59 -8.72 3.24
CA GLU A 55 8.27 -9.39 4.49
C GLU A 55 8.17 -10.90 4.30
N LEU A 56 7.49 -11.36 3.25
CA LEU A 56 7.38 -12.78 2.89
C LEU A 56 8.76 -13.39 2.56
N MET A 57 9.62 -12.62 1.88
CA MET A 57 10.99 -13.03 1.63
C MET A 57 11.75 -13.28 2.93
N GLU A 58 11.67 -12.36 3.89
CA GLU A 58 12.33 -12.49 5.18
C GLU A 58 11.72 -13.62 6.04
N MET A 59 10.40 -13.84 5.97
CA MET A 59 9.75 -15.00 6.58
C MET A 59 10.28 -16.31 5.97
N GLY A 60 10.45 -16.36 4.65
CA GLY A 60 11.03 -17.52 3.97
C GLY A 60 12.45 -17.85 4.43
N ARG A 61 13.29 -16.81 4.61
CA ARG A 61 14.66 -16.95 5.15
C ARG A 61 14.65 -17.51 6.59
N ARG A 62 13.65 -17.17 7.39
CA ARG A 62 13.50 -17.66 8.77
C ARG A 62 12.74 -18.98 8.90
N GLY A 63 12.21 -19.52 7.78
CA GLY A 63 11.42 -20.76 7.80
C GLY A 63 9.99 -20.59 8.33
N GLU A 64 9.43 -19.38 8.28
CA GLU A 64 8.16 -19.00 8.90
C GLU A 64 6.97 -18.93 7.91
N LEU A 65 7.16 -19.28 6.62
CA LEU A 65 6.13 -19.15 5.59
C LEU A 65 5.02 -20.21 5.61
N ALA A 66 5.18 -21.30 6.30
CA ALA A 66 4.23 -22.42 6.24
C ALA A 66 2.76 -22.03 6.49
N PRO A 67 2.42 -21.10 7.41
CA PRO A 67 1.03 -20.66 7.60
C PRO A 67 0.45 -19.88 6.42
N LYS A 68 1.30 -19.38 5.53
CA LYS A 68 0.93 -18.58 4.35
C LYS A 68 0.72 -19.42 3.09
N PHE A 69 1.14 -20.66 3.10
CA PHE A 69 1.03 -21.52 1.94
C PHE A 69 -0.44 -21.92 1.69
N PRO A 70 -0.87 -21.97 0.42
CA PRO A 70 -2.15 -22.55 0.07
C PRO A 70 -2.28 -24.00 0.57
N ALA A 71 -3.49 -24.42 0.87
CA ALA A 71 -3.75 -25.74 1.42
C ALA A 71 -3.11 -26.86 0.60
N GLY A 72 -2.33 -27.72 1.25
CA GLY A 72 -1.62 -28.83 0.62
C GLY A 72 -0.38 -28.46 -0.19
N GLN A 73 0.05 -27.20 -0.15
CA GLN A 73 1.26 -26.72 -0.80
C GLN A 73 2.39 -26.47 0.21
N ASN A 74 3.63 -26.47 -0.27
CA ASN A 74 4.83 -26.07 0.48
C ASN A 74 5.50 -24.80 -0.12
N ARG A 75 4.75 -24.06 -0.90
CA ARG A 75 5.16 -22.83 -1.61
C ARG A 75 3.99 -21.87 -1.73
N LEU A 76 4.29 -20.62 -2.02
CA LEU A 76 3.34 -19.56 -2.35
C LEU A 76 3.83 -18.83 -3.60
N ILE A 77 3.05 -18.82 -4.68
CA ILE A 77 3.34 -17.94 -5.83
C ILE A 77 3.12 -16.51 -5.33
N ASN A 78 4.14 -15.67 -5.49
CA ASN A 78 4.10 -14.28 -5.04
C ASN A 78 3.42 -13.33 -6.03
N GLY A 79 3.33 -12.04 -5.65
CA GLY A 79 2.76 -10.96 -6.46
C GLY A 79 1.27 -10.79 -6.27
N HIS A 80 0.88 -9.61 -5.83
CA HIS A 80 -0.50 -9.27 -5.51
C HIS A 80 -0.94 -7.92 -6.11
N GLU A 81 -0.10 -7.29 -6.91
CA GLU A 81 -0.37 -5.98 -7.51
C GLU A 81 -0.15 -6.04 -9.02
N GLY A 82 -1.22 -5.95 -9.81
CA GLY A 82 -1.04 -6.00 -11.26
C GLY A 82 -2.32 -6.12 -12.06
N VAL A 83 -2.12 -6.27 -13.37
CA VAL A 83 -3.17 -6.44 -14.37
C VAL A 83 -3.11 -7.84 -14.93
N VAL A 84 -4.28 -8.41 -15.16
CA VAL A 84 -4.45 -9.70 -15.81
C VAL A 84 -5.27 -9.57 -17.09
N TRP A 85 -5.00 -10.42 -18.07
CA TRP A 85 -5.88 -10.70 -19.19
C TRP A 85 -6.77 -11.87 -18.83
N VAL A 86 -8.06 -11.79 -19.13
CA VAL A 86 -9.05 -12.84 -18.85
C VAL A 86 -9.56 -13.38 -20.20
N PRO A 87 -9.00 -14.48 -20.72
CA PRO A 87 -9.31 -14.98 -22.06
C PRO A 87 -10.79 -15.28 -22.27
N GLU A 88 -11.45 -15.92 -21.29
CA GLU A 88 -12.88 -16.28 -21.38
C GLU A 88 -13.79 -15.05 -21.49
N GLN A 89 -13.35 -13.89 -21.00
CA GLN A 89 -14.12 -12.63 -21.02
C GLN A 89 -13.59 -11.64 -22.05
N ASN A 90 -12.48 -11.95 -22.73
CA ASN A 90 -11.80 -11.10 -23.70
C ASN A 90 -11.58 -9.68 -23.17
N ARG A 91 -11.07 -9.53 -21.94
CA ARG A 91 -10.83 -8.25 -21.28
C ARG A 91 -9.66 -8.25 -20.33
N PHE A 92 -9.10 -7.07 -20.10
CA PHE A 92 -8.18 -6.83 -18.97
C PHE A 92 -8.96 -6.59 -17.68
N ALA A 93 -8.37 -6.99 -16.56
CA ALA A 93 -8.92 -6.76 -15.24
C ALA A 93 -7.82 -6.54 -14.20
N ILE A 94 -8.19 -5.92 -13.08
CA ILE A 94 -7.37 -5.81 -11.89
C ILE A 94 -7.94 -6.78 -10.86
N VAL A 95 -7.08 -7.53 -10.20
CA VAL A 95 -7.51 -8.50 -9.19
C VAL A 95 -7.71 -7.78 -7.86
N LEU A 96 -8.90 -7.88 -7.29
CA LEU A 96 -9.14 -7.57 -5.89
C LEU A 96 -8.47 -8.68 -5.07
N ILE A 97 -7.39 -8.37 -4.40
CA ILE A 97 -6.48 -9.40 -3.89
C ILE A 97 -6.96 -10.06 -2.60
N ARG A 98 -7.85 -9.42 -1.84
CA ARG A 98 -8.34 -9.90 -0.55
C ARG A 98 -9.73 -10.48 -0.65
N GLY A 99 -9.91 -11.69 -0.14
CA GLY A 99 -11.17 -12.41 -0.11
C GLY A 99 -11.41 -13.11 1.23
N GLY A 100 -12.62 -13.64 1.39
CA GLY A 100 -13.10 -14.34 2.58
C GLY A 100 -14.61 -14.23 2.65
N ASP A 101 -15.22 -14.86 3.64
CA ASP A 101 -16.67 -14.81 3.88
C ASP A 101 -17.11 -13.54 4.66
N SER A 102 -16.16 -12.78 5.22
CA SER A 102 -16.44 -11.52 5.90
C SER A 102 -16.92 -10.46 4.91
N ILE A 103 -18.00 -9.77 5.28
CA ILE A 103 -18.52 -8.62 4.52
C ILE A 103 -17.56 -7.42 4.66
N ASP A 104 -16.80 -7.35 5.75
CA ASP A 104 -15.84 -6.28 6.03
C ASP A 104 -14.41 -6.79 6.00
N PRO A 105 -13.67 -6.58 4.89
CA PRO A 105 -12.30 -7.03 4.76
C PRO A 105 -11.34 -6.37 5.76
N THR A 106 -11.79 -5.36 6.49
CA THR A 106 -11.02 -4.72 7.56
C THR A 106 -11.00 -5.54 8.85
N ARG A 107 -11.82 -6.59 8.92
CA ARG A 107 -11.89 -7.54 10.05
C ARG A 107 -11.25 -8.90 9.73
N PHE A 108 -10.28 -8.91 8.82
CA PHE A 108 -9.67 -10.15 8.32
C PHE A 108 -9.10 -11.07 9.41
N THR A 109 -8.63 -10.52 10.53
CA THR A 109 -8.12 -11.33 11.66
C THR A 109 -9.21 -12.14 12.38
N GLU A 110 -10.47 -11.83 12.13
CA GLU A 110 -11.64 -12.52 12.70
C GLU A 110 -12.28 -13.49 11.69
N ASP A 111 -11.82 -13.47 10.43
CA ASP A 111 -12.37 -14.29 9.35
C ASP A 111 -11.47 -15.50 9.09
N GLU A 112 -11.90 -16.67 9.51
CA GLU A 112 -11.18 -17.94 9.29
C GLU A 112 -11.08 -18.33 7.80
N THR A 113 -11.89 -17.71 6.93
CA THR A 113 -11.90 -17.95 5.49
C THR A 113 -11.09 -16.92 4.71
N TYR A 114 -10.45 -15.97 5.40
CA TYR A 114 -9.61 -14.94 4.78
C TYR A 114 -8.48 -15.54 3.96
N PHE A 115 -8.27 -14.96 2.80
CA PHE A 115 -7.10 -15.23 1.97
C PHE A 115 -6.67 -13.96 1.23
N GLU A 116 -5.42 -13.96 0.78
CA GLU A 116 -4.86 -12.87 0.00
C GLU A 116 -3.98 -13.42 -1.13
N TYR A 117 -4.33 -13.11 -2.37
CA TYR A 117 -3.56 -13.55 -3.53
C TYR A 117 -2.09 -13.13 -3.40
N GLY A 118 -1.17 -14.08 -3.52
CA GLY A 118 0.26 -13.84 -3.46
C GLY A 118 0.83 -13.53 -2.06
N CYS A 119 -0.02 -13.55 -1.01
CA CYS A 119 0.39 -13.20 0.35
C CYS A 119 -0.06 -14.21 1.40
N ASP A 120 -1.29 -14.72 1.31
CA ASP A 120 -1.86 -15.59 2.34
C ASP A 120 -2.83 -16.59 1.72
N GLN A 121 -2.50 -17.88 1.79
CA GLN A 121 -3.31 -19.03 1.41
C GLN A 121 -3.84 -19.05 -0.04
N ALA A 122 -3.43 -18.11 -0.90
CA ALA A 122 -3.78 -18.08 -2.31
C ALA A 122 -2.57 -17.68 -3.17
N ASP A 123 -2.37 -18.41 -4.26
CA ASP A 123 -1.30 -18.13 -5.22
C ASP A 123 -1.48 -16.74 -5.88
N GLY A 124 -0.36 -16.06 -6.18
CA GLY A 124 -0.30 -14.71 -6.73
C GLY A 124 -0.05 -14.64 -8.23
N LEU A 125 0.28 -13.43 -8.68
CA LEU A 125 0.30 -13.04 -10.10
C LEU A 125 1.63 -13.29 -10.81
N PHE A 126 2.74 -13.58 -10.12
CA PHE A 126 4.03 -13.85 -10.77
C PHE A 126 4.06 -15.27 -11.37
N CYS A 127 3.15 -15.57 -12.26
CA CYS A 127 3.06 -16.83 -12.99
C CYS A 127 2.44 -16.62 -14.38
N ASP A 128 2.59 -17.62 -15.26
CA ASP A 128 2.05 -17.53 -16.62
C ASP A 128 0.53 -17.52 -16.64
N ARG A 129 -0.08 -18.20 -15.68
CA ARG A 129 -1.52 -18.34 -15.54
C ARG A 129 -1.89 -18.50 -14.08
N ILE A 130 -3.08 -18.04 -13.71
CA ILE A 130 -3.65 -18.15 -12.36
C ILE A 130 -5.14 -18.39 -12.46
N TYR A 131 -5.71 -19.12 -11.48
CA TYR A 131 -7.15 -19.13 -11.27
C TYR A 131 -7.56 -18.00 -10.32
N VAL A 132 -8.51 -17.16 -10.75
CA VAL A 132 -9.04 -16.05 -9.98
C VAL A 132 -10.55 -16.21 -9.80
N ASN A 133 -11.06 -15.84 -8.63
CA ASN A 133 -12.52 -15.76 -8.43
C ASN A 133 -13.11 -14.68 -9.35
N PRO A 134 -14.13 -14.98 -10.18
CA PRO A 134 -14.69 -14.02 -11.13
C PRO A 134 -15.16 -12.71 -10.48
N ASP A 135 -15.67 -12.80 -9.26
CA ASP A 135 -16.21 -11.67 -8.50
C ASP A 135 -15.11 -10.75 -7.94
N MET A 136 -13.84 -11.18 -8.03
CA MET A 136 -12.67 -10.41 -7.63
C MET A 136 -11.97 -9.73 -8.83
N LEU A 137 -12.57 -9.74 -10.00
CA LEU A 137 -12.04 -9.13 -11.21
C LEU A 137 -12.67 -7.76 -11.46
N LEU A 138 -11.98 -6.71 -11.11
CA LEU A 138 -12.41 -5.34 -11.33
C LEU A 138 -12.10 -4.87 -12.76
N SER A 139 -13.04 -4.17 -13.39
CA SER A 139 -12.85 -3.63 -14.72
C SER A 139 -11.88 -2.47 -14.75
N ILE A 140 -11.10 -2.38 -15.81
CA ILE A 140 -10.32 -1.17 -16.11
C ILE A 140 -11.24 -0.13 -16.78
N PRO A 141 -10.96 1.18 -16.63
CA PRO A 141 -11.70 2.22 -17.34
C PRO A 141 -11.53 2.11 -18.87
N ASP A 142 -12.52 2.58 -19.62
CA ASP A 142 -12.48 2.59 -21.08
C ASP A 142 -11.34 3.47 -21.63
N GLY A 143 -10.88 3.12 -22.83
CA GLY A 143 -9.89 3.90 -23.59
C GLY A 143 -8.43 3.56 -23.30
N TYR A 144 -8.12 2.72 -22.28
CA TYR A 144 -6.76 2.29 -21.97
C TYR A 144 -6.36 0.98 -22.64
N ALA A 145 -7.32 0.22 -23.15
CA ALA A 145 -7.08 -0.99 -23.94
C ALA A 145 -7.62 -0.79 -25.37
N GLN A 146 -6.84 -1.20 -26.36
CA GLN A 146 -7.19 -1.19 -27.77
C GLN A 146 -6.55 -2.38 -28.48
N ASP A 147 -7.30 -3.00 -29.40
CA ASP A 147 -6.81 -4.14 -30.22
C ASP A 147 -6.17 -5.27 -29.38
N GLY A 148 -6.74 -5.55 -28.19
CA GLY A 148 -6.23 -6.58 -27.28
C GLY A 148 -4.93 -6.20 -26.58
N LYS A 149 -4.51 -4.93 -26.61
CA LYS A 149 -3.32 -4.42 -25.94
C LYS A 149 -3.65 -3.30 -24.97
N LEU A 150 -2.93 -3.28 -23.85
CA LEU A 150 -3.04 -2.29 -22.79
C LEU A 150 -1.95 -1.22 -22.94
N ALA A 151 -2.30 0.04 -22.83
CA ALA A 151 -1.34 1.13 -22.84
C ALA A 151 -0.31 0.97 -21.72
N LEU A 152 0.98 1.05 -22.05
CA LEU A 152 2.06 0.83 -21.07
C LEU A 152 2.00 1.82 -19.91
N SER A 153 1.72 3.11 -20.20
CA SER A 153 1.60 4.13 -19.16
C SER A 153 0.48 3.83 -18.16
N PHE A 154 -0.64 3.28 -18.63
CA PHE A 154 -1.73 2.83 -17.77
C PHE A 154 -1.34 1.55 -17.01
N ALA A 155 -0.76 0.55 -17.68
CA ALA A 155 -0.33 -0.70 -17.06
C ALA A 155 0.62 -0.43 -15.87
N LYS A 156 1.57 0.49 -16.01
CA LYS A 156 2.47 0.93 -14.94
C LYS A 156 1.73 1.52 -13.75
N LYS A 157 0.67 2.30 -13.96
CA LYS A 157 -0.15 2.84 -12.86
C LYS A 157 -0.94 1.77 -12.12
N MET A 158 -1.31 0.72 -12.83
CA MET A 158 -2.15 -0.35 -12.29
C MET A 158 -1.38 -1.41 -11.47
N VAL A 159 -0.13 -1.13 -11.11
CA VAL A 159 0.59 -1.83 -10.04
C VAL A 159 0.46 -1.15 -8.68
N PHE A 160 -0.39 -0.13 -8.57
CA PHE A 160 -0.59 0.64 -7.34
C PHE A 160 -1.98 0.56 -6.72
N PRO A 161 -3.04 0.02 -7.36
CA PRO A 161 -4.39 0.11 -6.80
C PRO A 161 -4.50 -0.41 -5.37
N ASP A 162 -3.81 -1.51 -5.03
CA ASP A 162 -3.82 -2.06 -3.67
C ASP A 162 -3.26 -1.07 -2.62
N PRO A 163 -2.00 -0.62 -2.68
CA PRO A 163 -1.49 0.31 -1.68
C PRO A 163 -2.19 1.67 -1.72
N PHE A 164 -2.69 2.09 -2.88
CA PHE A 164 -3.45 3.35 -2.99
C PHE A 164 -4.82 3.25 -2.32
N ALA A 165 -5.52 2.12 -2.49
CA ALA A 165 -6.80 1.85 -1.83
C ALA A 165 -6.66 1.78 -0.30
N CYS A 166 -5.56 1.22 0.20
CA CYS A 166 -5.23 1.27 1.63
C CYS A 166 -5.14 2.71 2.12
N MET A 167 -4.54 3.62 1.34
CA MET A 167 -4.41 5.02 1.74
C MET A 167 -5.72 5.79 1.63
N LEU A 168 -6.59 5.46 0.68
CA LEU A 168 -7.95 6.01 0.63
C LEU A 168 -8.75 5.63 1.88
N PHE A 169 -8.73 4.36 2.26
CA PHE A 169 -9.39 3.89 3.47
C PHE A 169 -8.80 4.52 4.73
N GLN A 170 -7.47 4.66 4.78
CA GLN A 170 -6.80 5.31 5.89
C GLN A 170 -7.19 6.77 6.03
N LEU A 171 -7.29 7.52 4.93
CA LEU A 171 -7.74 8.92 4.94
C LEU A 171 -9.17 9.03 5.49
N GLU A 172 -10.10 8.20 4.98
CA GLU A 172 -11.47 8.11 5.49
C GLU A 172 -11.49 7.88 7.02
N ARG A 173 -10.71 6.92 7.51
CA ARG A 173 -10.60 6.62 8.93
C ARG A 173 -10.02 7.79 9.75
N MET A 174 -9.03 8.49 9.22
CA MET A 174 -8.47 9.68 9.88
C MET A 174 -9.50 10.80 9.98
N GLU A 175 -10.25 11.05 8.92
CA GLU A 175 -11.31 12.06 8.90
C GLU A 175 -12.42 11.74 9.90
N ASP A 176 -12.90 10.49 9.92
CA ASP A 176 -13.96 10.05 10.84
C ASP A 176 -13.53 10.13 12.29
N LEU A 177 -12.41 9.51 12.64
CA LEU A 177 -11.91 9.47 14.02
C LEU A 177 -11.44 10.85 14.49
N GLY A 178 -10.77 11.60 13.62
CA GLY A 178 -10.29 12.94 13.90
C GLY A 178 -11.44 13.93 14.09
N SER A 179 -12.42 13.86 13.21
CA SER A 179 -13.65 14.65 13.32
C SER A 179 -14.36 14.37 14.65
N ALA A 180 -14.52 13.08 15.03
CA ALA A 180 -15.12 12.68 16.29
C ALA A 180 -14.30 13.14 17.52
N HIS A 181 -12.99 13.20 17.41
CA HIS A 181 -12.10 13.63 18.48
C HIS A 181 -12.07 15.16 18.64
N TRP A 182 -12.11 15.91 17.53
CA TRP A 182 -11.89 17.36 17.54
C TRP A 182 -13.14 18.22 17.52
N PHE A 183 -14.32 17.71 17.12
CA PHE A 183 -15.50 18.53 16.82
C PHE A 183 -15.93 19.47 17.96
N ARG A 184 -15.81 19.05 19.23
CA ARG A 184 -16.16 19.91 20.37
C ARG A 184 -15.20 21.08 20.54
N GLN A 185 -13.93 20.89 20.26
CA GLN A 185 -12.91 21.95 20.29
C GLN A 185 -13.12 22.92 19.14
N THR A 186 -13.37 22.38 17.95
CA THR A 186 -13.69 23.15 16.74
C THR A 186 -14.96 23.98 16.95
N ALA A 187 -16.03 23.41 17.53
CA ALA A 187 -17.23 24.15 17.84
C ALA A 187 -16.97 25.36 18.76
N ARG A 188 -16.17 25.18 19.81
CA ARG A 188 -15.78 26.27 20.72
C ARG A 188 -14.93 27.33 20.03
N ARG A 189 -13.94 26.91 19.24
CA ARG A 189 -13.01 27.83 18.58
C ARG A 189 -13.71 28.64 17.47
N ARG A 190 -14.62 28.03 16.73
CA ARG A 190 -15.33 28.64 15.60
C ARG A 190 -16.72 29.25 15.99
N HIS A 191 -17.15 29.08 17.24
CA HIS A 191 -18.46 29.53 17.70
C HIS A 191 -19.61 29.02 16.80
N CYS A 192 -19.57 27.73 16.42
CA CYS A 192 -20.60 27.10 15.58
C CYS A 192 -21.23 25.87 16.27
N ASP A 193 -22.34 25.37 15.69
CA ASP A 193 -22.99 24.16 16.15
C ASP A 193 -22.12 22.90 15.92
N LEU A 194 -22.50 21.79 16.57
CA LEU A 194 -21.70 20.56 16.55
C LEU A 194 -21.68 19.87 15.21
N GLU A 195 -22.71 19.99 14.37
CA GLU A 195 -22.75 19.39 13.04
C GLU A 195 -21.79 20.12 12.10
N THR A 196 -21.87 21.44 12.09
CA THR A 196 -20.95 22.32 11.36
C THR A 196 -19.51 22.10 11.83
N ALA A 197 -19.29 21.97 13.14
CA ALA A 197 -17.97 21.72 13.71
C ALA A 197 -17.35 20.40 13.25
N ARG A 198 -18.13 19.33 13.07
CA ARG A 198 -17.62 18.06 12.54
C ARG A 198 -17.06 18.20 11.13
N LYS A 199 -17.74 18.95 10.27
CA LYS A 199 -17.28 19.20 8.88
C LYS A 199 -15.94 19.96 8.87
N TYR A 200 -15.79 20.96 9.73
CA TYR A 200 -14.52 21.68 9.85
C TYR A 200 -13.42 20.83 10.49
N ALA A 201 -13.75 20.05 11.52
CA ALA A 201 -12.79 19.24 12.24
C ALA A 201 -12.06 18.24 11.33
N ALA A 202 -12.73 17.65 10.34
CA ALA A 202 -12.13 16.74 9.36
C ALA A 202 -10.94 17.38 8.60
N GLY A 203 -11.01 18.67 8.28
CA GLY A 203 -9.92 19.40 7.65
C GLY A 203 -8.87 19.91 8.65
N GLU A 204 -9.31 20.37 9.82
CA GLU A 204 -8.43 20.97 10.84
C GLU A 204 -7.42 19.99 11.43
N ILE A 205 -7.71 18.68 11.43
CA ILE A 205 -6.75 17.65 11.86
C ILE A 205 -5.49 17.64 10.97
N PHE A 206 -5.59 18.09 9.72
CA PHE A 206 -4.47 18.13 8.77
C PHE A 206 -3.76 19.50 8.71
N GLU A 207 -4.12 20.43 9.60
CA GLU A 207 -3.51 21.79 9.63
C GLU A 207 -1.97 21.74 9.64
N ARG A 208 -1.38 20.83 10.44
CA ARG A 208 0.05 20.55 10.49
C ARG A 208 0.25 19.04 10.48
N THR A 209 0.56 18.50 9.31
CA THR A 209 0.66 17.06 9.08
C THR A 209 2.10 16.64 8.85
N VAL A 210 2.55 15.67 9.64
CA VAL A 210 3.81 14.93 9.41
C VAL A 210 3.51 13.60 8.76
N ILE A 211 4.22 13.29 7.69
CA ILE A 211 4.26 11.96 7.08
C ILE A 211 5.68 11.42 7.24
N PHE A 212 5.86 10.49 8.17
CA PHE A 212 7.17 9.93 8.50
C PHE A 212 7.42 8.64 7.71
N GLY A 213 8.23 8.76 6.68
CA GLY A 213 8.53 7.74 5.68
C GLY A 213 8.12 8.21 4.27
N LEU A 214 9.11 8.40 3.39
CA LEU A 214 8.88 8.78 2.00
C LEU A 214 9.04 7.55 1.10
N GLY A 215 8.20 6.56 1.29
CA GLY A 215 7.93 5.45 0.38
C GLY A 215 6.71 5.74 -0.50
N THR A 216 6.31 4.77 -1.31
CA THR A 216 5.11 4.84 -2.14
C THR A 216 3.87 5.20 -1.31
N THR A 217 3.70 4.53 -0.17
CA THR A 217 2.59 4.74 0.77
C THR A 217 2.57 6.17 1.33
N GLY A 218 3.73 6.68 1.80
CA GLY A 218 3.81 8.06 2.32
C GLY A 218 3.49 9.10 1.26
N MET A 219 3.95 8.89 0.03
CA MET A 219 3.64 9.77 -1.09
C MET A 219 2.14 9.77 -1.41
N PHE A 220 1.49 8.60 -1.45
CA PHE A 220 0.06 8.50 -1.73
C PHE A 220 -0.79 9.20 -0.68
N VAL A 221 -0.52 8.98 0.61
CA VAL A 221 -1.30 9.64 1.65
C VAL A 221 -1.11 11.16 1.63
N GLY A 222 0.10 11.64 1.33
CA GLY A 222 0.35 13.08 1.18
C GLY A 222 -0.39 13.72 0.02
N ASP A 223 -0.40 13.05 -1.14
CA ASP A 223 -1.17 13.49 -2.32
C ASP A 223 -2.68 13.48 -2.05
N LEU A 224 -3.20 12.40 -1.44
CA LEU A 224 -4.61 12.29 -1.08
C LEU A 224 -5.05 13.35 -0.07
N ILE A 225 -4.24 13.62 0.96
CA ILE A 225 -4.50 14.70 1.92
C ILE A 225 -4.53 16.05 1.17
N ARG A 226 -3.58 16.31 0.28
CA ARG A 226 -3.57 17.55 -0.51
C ARG A 226 -4.80 17.72 -1.38
N GLN A 227 -5.28 16.63 -2.02
CA GLN A 227 -6.48 16.66 -2.85
C GLN A 227 -7.75 16.91 -2.02
N ALA A 228 -7.87 16.27 -0.85
CA ALA A 228 -9.04 16.42 0.03
C ALA A 228 -8.99 17.72 0.86
N HIS A 229 -7.81 18.15 1.27
CA HIS A 229 -7.56 19.30 2.16
C HIS A 229 -6.48 20.22 1.57
N PRO A 230 -6.83 21.09 0.62
CA PRO A 230 -5.88 21.95 -0.08
C PRO A 230 -5.03 22.86 0.81
N GLU A 231 -5.54 23.24 1.99
CA GLU A 231 -4.87 24.11 2.97
C GLU A 231 -3.95 23.36 3.96
N ALA A 232 -3.87 22.02 3.87
CA ALA A 232 -3.02 21.23 4.77
C ALA A 232 -1.54 21.64 4.66
N ASN A 233 -0.87 21.88 5.80
CA ASN A 233 0.59 22.04 5.82
C ASN A 233 1.24 20.67 6.01
N ILE A 234 1.74 20.10 4.92
CA ILE A 234 2.28 18.75 4.85
C ILE A 234 3.81 18.78 4.89
N LEU A 235 4.39 18.02 5.81
CA LEU A 235 5.82 17.80 5.93
C LEU A 235 6.13 16.31 5.76
N PHE A 236 6.83 15.96 4.69
CA PHE A 236 7.45 14.64 4.57
C PHE A 236 8.75 14.59 5.38
N VAL A 237 8.95 13.49 6.10
CA VAL A 237 10.19 13.19 6.81
C VAL A 237 10.76 11.89 6.30
N GLY A 238 11.99 11.88 5.79
CA GLY A 238 12.59 10.69 5.19
C GLY A 238 14.12 10.74 5.11
N ARG A 239 14.75 9.63 4.71
CA ARG A 239 16.21 9.51 4.62
C ARG A 239 16.80 9.84 3.25
N SER A 240 15.95 9.97 2.23
CA SER A 240 16.41 10.22 0.86
C SER A 240 17.07 11.60 0.74
N PRO A 241 18.12 11.76 -0.09
CA PRO A 241 18.68 13.07 -0.38
C PRO A 241 17.63 14.04 -0.93
N VAL A 242 17.70 15.31 -0.53
CA VAL A 242 16.73 16.36 -0.89
C VAL A 242 16.60 16.52 -2.41
N ASP A 243 17.72 16.39 -3.13
CA ASP A 243 17.82 16.53 -4.58
C ASP A 243 17.44 15.25 -5.36
N SER A 244 17.06 14.16 -4.68
CA SER A 244 16.67 12.93 -5.34
C SER A 244 15.36 13.10 -6.12
N PHE A 245 15.23 12.37 -7.24
CA PHE A 245 14.00 12.35 -8.04
C PHE A 245 12.77 12.04 -7.17
N LYS A 246 12.89 11.04 -6.29
CA LYS A 246 11.86 10.62 -5.36
C LYS A 246 11.32 11.76 -4.50
N VAL A 247 12.21 12.55 -3.91
CA VAL A 247 11.82 13.68 -3.05
C VAL A 247 11.16 14.77 -3.89
N ARG A 248 11.76 15.16 -5.02
CA ARG A 248 11.17 16.18 -5.91
C ARG A 248 9.77 15.79 -6.37
N PHE A 249 9.60 14.55 -6.84
CA PHE A 249 8.30 14.05 -7.29
C PHE A 249 7.24 14.10 -6.18
N ALA A 250 7.56 13.58 -4.98
CA ALA A 250 6.60 13.54 -3.85
C ALA A 250 6.23 14.95 -3.37
N VAL A 251 7.22 15.85 -3.28
CA VAL A 251 7.02 17.26 -2.87
C VAL A 251 6.15 18.00 -3.88
N GLU A 252 6.40 17.81 -5.17
CA GLU A 252 5.60 18.42 -6.25
C GLU A 252 4.16 17.91 -6.22
N GLN A 253 3.96 16.58 -6.15
CA GLN A 253 2.61 15.97 -6.14
C GLN A 253 1.76 16.45 -4.96
N ALA A 254 2.31 16.40 -3.76
CA ALA A 254 1.59 16.79 -2.55
C ALA A 254 1.66 18.29 -2.23
N LYS A 255 2.40 19.09 -3.02
CA LYS A 255 2.72 20.50 -2.69
C LYS A 255 3.14 20.63 -1.22
N ALA A 256 4.10 19.81 -0.81
CA ALA A 256 4.52 19.62 0.57
C ALA A 256 5.94 20.12 0.81
N ASN A 257 6.33 20.22 2.06
CA ASN A 257 7.72 20.41 2.47
C ASN A 257 8.40 19.05 2.71
N TYR A 258 9.73 19.04 2.69
CA TYR A 258 10.52 17.85 2.99
C TYR A 258 11.61 18.14 4.00
N LEU A 259 11.74 17.26 4.99
CA LEU A 259 12.81 17.26 5.98
C LEU A 259 13.62 15.97 5.85
N GLN A 260 14.90 16.10 5.50
CA GLN A 260 15.79 14.94 5.49
C GLN A 260 16.13 14.52 6.92
N ASN A 261 15.79 13.29 7.28
CA ASN A 261 16.07 12.73 8.61
C ASN A 261 17.54 12.25 8.67
N ILE A 262 18.42 13.17 9.06
CA ILE A 262 19.86 12.96 9.28
C ILE A 262 20.25 13.25 10.74
N PHE A 263 19.30 13.26 11.66
CA PHE A 263 19.49 13.65 13.04
C PHE A 263 20.04 12.50 13.89
N ASP A 264 20.94 12.84 14.81
CA ASP A 264 21.60 11.88 15.70
C ASP A 264 20.69 11.40 16.84
N SER A 265 19.57 12.07 17.07
CA SER A 265 18.62 11.71 18.12
C SER A 265 17.16 11.95 17.74
N PRO A 266 16.22 11.18 18.32
CA PRO A 266 14.79 11.43 18.15
C PRO A 266 14.34 12.82 18.63
N ALA A 267 14.98 13.35 19.68
CA ALA A 267 14.71 14.68 20.20
C ALA A 267 15.04 15.77 19.16
N ALA A 268 16.24 15.74 18.59
CA ALA A 268 16.66 16.69 17.56
C ALA A 268 15.75 16.60 16.31
N CYS A 269 15.34 15.40 15.92
CA CYS A 269 14.37 15.21 14.84
C CYS A 269 13.00 15.84 15.17
N SER A 270 12.50 15.68 16.39
CA SER A 270 11.25 16.29 16.86
C SER A 270 11.31 17.82 16.82
N GLU A 271 12.40 18.41 17.31
CA GLU A 271 12.62 19.87 17.27
C GLU A 271 12.65 20.40 15.83
N ALA A 272 13.36 19.71 14.93
CA ALA A 272 13.41 20.09 13.52
C ALA A 272 12.04 19.98 12.82
N ILE A 273 11.25 18.96 13.13
CA ILE A 273 9.87 18.81 12.66
C ILE A 273 9.02 20.01 13.11
N CYS A 274 9.07 20.33 14.41
CA CYS A 274 8.30 21.45 14.97
C CYS A 274 8.72 22.80 14.34
N ALA A 275 10.01 23.01 14.12
CA ALA A 275 10.51 24.19 13.45
C ALA A 275 10.04 24.30 11.99
N ALA A 276 10.09 23.20 11.24
CA ALA A 276 9.68 23.15 9.83
C ALA A 276 8.16 23.36 9.65
N LEU A 277 7.33 22.93 10.61
CA LEU A 277 5.88 23.12 10.60
C LEU A 277 5.42 24.45 11.23
N GLY A 278 6.31 25.19 11.87
CA GLY A 278 5.93 26.35 12.66
C GLY A 278 5.14 26.01 13.94
N GLY A 279 5.33 24.81 14.48
CA GLY A 279 4.68 24.31 15.68
C GLY A 279 4.54 22.79 15.69
N LYS A 280 3.93 22.25 16.74
CA LYS A 280 3.69 20.80 16.87
C LYS A 280 2.68 20.33 15.84
N ALA A 281 2.83 19.09 15.37
CA ALA A 281 1.90 18.47 14.44
C ALA A 281 0.51 18.28 15.05
N THR A 282 -0.53 18.44 14.25
CA THR A 282 -1.91 18.06 14.58
C THR A 282 -2.20 16.62 14.17
N CYS A 283 -1.54 16.17 13.10
CA CYS A 283 -1.61 14.81 12.59
C CYS A 283 -0.19 14.28 12.32
N PHE A 284 0.10 13.07 12.75
CA PHE A 284 1.36 12.38 12.51
C PHE A 284 1.09 10.98 11.94
N ILE A 285 1.60 10.69 10.75
CA ILE A 285 1.36 9.44 10.03
C ILE A 285 2.69 8.69 9.92
N GLY A 286 2.79 7.55 10.61
CA GLY A 286 3.96 6.69 10.59
C GLY A 286 3.84 5.62 9.52
N VAL A 287 4.65 5.71 8.47
CA VAL A 287 4.69 4.76 7.33
C VAL A 287 6.11 4.26 7.05
N SER A 288 7.04 4.45 7.98
CA SER A 288 8.45 4.07 7.78
C SER A 288 8.76 2.64 8.22
N GLY A 289 7.96 2.06 9.10
CA GLY A 289 8.19 0.72 9.68
C GLY A 289 9.40 0.60 10.61
N THR A 290 9.97 1.73 11.03
CA THR A 290 11.19 1.70 11.87
C THR A 290 10.93 1.71 13.36
N GLY A 291 9.71 2.07 13.78
CA GLY A 291 9.37 2.30 15.19
C GLY A 291 9.92 3.61 15.77
N LEU A 292 10.81 4.31 15.06
CA LEU A 292 11.39 5.59 15.48
C LEU A 292 10.33 6.69 15.49
N GLU A 293 9.43 6.68 14.53
CA GLU A 293 8.34 7.63 14.37
C GLU A 293 7.42 7.72 15.60
N HIS A 294 7.18 6.60 16.29
CA HIS A 294 6.37 6.58 17.52
C HIS A 294 7.04 7.40 18.63
N ARG A 295 8.34 7.21 18.80
CA ARG A 295 9.11 7.93 19.82
C ARG A 295 9.17 9.41 19.50
N ILE A 296 9.45 9.79 18.24
CA ILE A 296 9.49 11.18 17.81
C ILE A 296 8.14 11.86 18.04
N ALA A 297 7.06 11.22 17.64
CA ALA A 297 5.72 11.77 17.77
C ALA A 297 5.28 11.91 19.23
N LEU A 298 5.40 10.83 20.02
CA LEU A 298 4.77 10.69 21.32
C LEU A 298 5.69 11.04 22.49
N GLU A 299 6.91 10.46 22.54
CA GLU A 299 7.83 10.69 23.67
C GLU A 299 8.53 12.04 23.57
N TYR A 300 8.98 12.42 22.35
CA TYR A 300 9.72 13.68 22.13
C TYR A 300 8.84 14.83 21.67
N GLY A 301 7.53 14.61 21.59
CA GLY A 301 6.52 15.65 21.52
C GLY A 301 6.42 16.41 20.20
N ALA A 302 6.78 15.77 19.06
CA ALA A 302 6.48 16.34 17.75
C ALA A 302 4.97 16.44 17.50
N LEU A 303 4.15 15.57 18.12
CA LEU A 303 2.71 15.63 18.11
C LEU A 303 2.19 16.56 19.22
N GLY A 304 1.30 17.48 18.88
CA GLY A 304 0.70 18.44 19.82
C GLY A 304 -0.46 17.84 20.63
N CYS A 305 -0.92 18.60 21.65
CA CYS A 305 -2.09 18.20 22.43
C CYS A 305 -3.32 17.93 21.55
N ASN A 306 -4.06 16.87 21.86
CA ASN A 306 -5.18 16.33 21.09
C ASN A 306 -4.76 15.90 19.67
N GLY A 307 -3.48 15.74 19.40
CA GLY A 307 -2.98 15.30 18.11
C GLY A 307 -3.37 13.85 17.80
N ILE A 308 -3.38 13.53 16.50
CA ILE A 308 -3.73 12.22 15.99
C ILE A 308 -2.47 11.54 15.47
N TYR A 309 -2.18 10.36 15.99
CA TYR A 309 -1.13 9.49 15.47
C TYR A 309 -1.74 8.29 14.74
N ASN A 310 -1.46 8.18 13.46
CA ASN A 310 -1.80 6.99 12.68
C ASN A 310 -0.55 6.12 12.46
N SER A 311 -0.62 4.86 12.88
CA SER A 311 0.39 3.83 12.62
C SER A 311 -0.09 2.92 11.50
N PHE A 312 0.45 3.11 10.30
CA PHE A 312 0.12 2.28 9.14
C PHE A 312 1.17 1.19 8.88
N SER A 313 2.42 1.47 9.17
CA SER A 313 3.51 0.53 8.87
C SER A 313 3.54 -0.67 9.83
N LEU A 314 3.75 -1.85 9.26
CA LEU A 314 4.15 -3.02 10.02
C LEU A 314 5.60 -2.81 10.46
N GLY A 315 5.83 -2.63 11.75
CA GLY A 315 7.14 -2.37 12.32
C GLY A 315 7.52 -3.40 13.39
N PRO A 316 8.74 -3.31 13.94
CA PRO A 316 9.17 -4.15 15.04
C PRO A 316 8.30 -3.89 16.28
N ARG A 317 8.30 -4.85 17.19
CA ARG A 317 7.71 -4.62 18.52
C ARG A 317 8.42 -3.43 19.17
N ILE A 318 7.65 -2.42 19.56
CA ILE A 318 8.15 -1.22 20.23
C ILE A 318 7.55 -1.09 21.62
N SER A 319 8.28 -0.41 22.52
CA SER A 319 7.75 0.11 23.78
C SER A 319 7.93 1.63 23.78
N PHE A 320 6.96 2.35 24.33
CA PHE A 320 7.03 3.80 24.51
C PHE A 320 6.40 4.20 25.84
N ASP A 321 6.80 5.37 26.36
CA ASP A 321 6.21 5.92 27.56
C ASP A 321 4.76 6.36 27.28
N THR A 322 3.81 5.84 28.05
CA THR A 322 2.39 6.15 27.90
C THR A 322 1.97 7.43 28.59
N MET A 323 2.78 7.99 29.50
CA MET A 323 2.45 9.23 30.20
C MET A 323 2.22 10.41 29.25
N PRO A 324 3.15 10.74 28.33
CA PRO A 324 2.92 11.84 27.37
C PRO A 324 1.64 11.65 26.56
N PHE A 325 1.33 10.41 26.15
CA PHE A 325 0.10 10.08 25.43
C PHE A 325 -1.15 10.46 26.21
N GLY A 326 -1.24 10.06 27.49
CA GLY A 326 -2.37 10.39 28.36
C GLY A 326 -2.48 11.87 28.66
N PHE A 327 -1.38 12.53 29.05
CA PHE A 327 -1.38 13.96 29.39
C PHE A 327 -1.71 14.88 28.21
N HIS A 328 -1.42 14.48 27.00
CA HIS A 328 -1.71 15.28 25.81
C HIS A 328 -3.03 14.90 25.11
N ASN A 329 -3.79 13.93 25.64
CA ASN A 329 -5.04 13.43 25.04
C ASN A 329 -4.87 13.03 23.58
N HIS A 330 -3.82 12.30 23.25
CA HIS A 330 -3.58 11.85 21.88
C HIS A 330 -4.59 10.77 21.48
N LEU A 331 -4.99 10.77 20.20
CA LEU A 331 -5.66 9.66 19.55
C LEU A 331 -4.64 8.84 18.79
N ILE A 332 -4.47 7.56 19.14
CA ILE A 332 -3.59 6.63 18.44
C ILE A 332 -4.44 5.54 17.81
N PHE A 333 -4.25 5.27 16.53
CA PHE A 333 -4.91 4.16 15.86
C PHE A 333 -4.06 3.56 14.75
N GLY A 334 -4.35 2.29 14.41
CA GLY A 334 -3.84 1.60 13.23
C GLY A 334 -4.95 1.41 12.21
N SER A 335 -4.57 1.30 10.96
CA SER A 335 -5.48 0.97 9.87
C SER A 335 -4.74 0.14 8.83
N ILE A 336 -5.41 -0.86 8.29
CA ILE A 336 -4.90 -1.75 7.24
C ILE A 336 -6.07 -2.21 6.38
N ASN A 337 -5.77 -2.68 5.17
CA ASN A 337 -6.76 -3.14 4.19
C ASN A 337 -7.68 -2.01 3.68
N PHE A 338 -8.75 -2.39 2.98
CA PHE A 338 -9.71 -1.48 2.36
C PHE A 338 -10.95 -2.27 1.91
N ARG A 339 -12.02 -1.57 1.56
CA ARG A 339 -13.20 -2.16 0.92
C ARG A 339 -13.07 -2.09 -0.61
N GLN A 340 -13.91 -2.84 -1.33
CA GLN A 340 -13.91 -2.88 -2.80
C GLN A 340 -14.10 -1.48 -3.42
N ASP A 341 -14.96 -0.64 -2.85
CA ASP A 341 -15.20 0.74 -3.31
C ASP A 341 -13.94 1.61 -3.31
N HIS A 342 -13.03 1.41 -2.32
CA HIS A 342 -11.73 2.07 -2.31
C HIS A 342 -10.84 1.62 -3.47
N MET A 343 -10.86 0.33 -3.81
CA MET A 343 -10.09 -0.21 -4.93
C MET A 343 -10.59 0.34 -6.27
N GLU A 344 -11.91 0.39 -6.47
CA GLU A 344 -12.52 0.97 -7.65
C GLU A 344 -12.17 2.47 -7.78
N LYS A 345 -12.26 3.21 -6.68
CA LYS A 345 -11.84 4.62 -6.63
C LYS A 345 -10.35 4.79 -6.90
N ALA A 346 -9.50 3.90 -6.37
CA ALA A 346 -8.06 3.91 -6.61
C ALA A 346 -7.75 3.74 -8.11
N ILE A 347 -8.37 2.79 -8.79
CA ILE A 347 -8.21 2.57 -10.23
C ILE A 347 -8.55 3.85 -11.02
N GLN A 348 -9.66 4.51 -10.69
CA GLN A 348 -10.08 5.75 -11.36
C GLN A 348 -9.12 6.91 -11.12
N LEU A 349 -8.66 7.13 -9.90
CA LEU A 349 -7.73 8.20 -9.56
C LEU A 349 -6.36 7.97 -10.18
N LEU A 350 -5.84 6.75 -10.07
CA LEU A 350 -4.54 6.37 -10.63
C LEU A 350 -4.52 6.48 -12.16
N SER A 351 -5.62 6.16 -12.84
CA SER A 351 -5.68 6.27 -14.31
C SER A 351 -5.35 7.68 -14.83
N ARG A 352 -5.63 8.71 -14.05
CA ARG A 352 -5.42 10.13 -14.37
C ARG A 352 -4.14 10.70 -13.74
N SER A 353 -3.41 9.92 -12.99
CA SER A 353 -2.20 10.34 -12.27
C SER A 353 -0.94 10.28 -13.15
N ARG A 354 0.18 10.76 -12.59
CA ARG A 354 1.54 10.68 -13.19
C ARG A 354 2.38 9.56 -12.53
N TYR A 355 1.78 8.64 -11.81
CA TYR A 355 2.52 7.62 -11.04
C TYR A 355 3.24 6.58 -11.90
N ASP A 356 2.96 6.50 -13.19
CA ASP A 356 3.77 5.72 -14.14
C ASP A 356 5.23 6.18 -14.21
N GLU A 357 5.53 7.46 -13.91
CA GLU A 357 6.88 8.03 -13.90
C GLU A 357 7.79 7.41 -12.82
N ILE A 358 7.23 6.88 -11.75
CA ILE A 358 7.98 6.30 -10.63
C ILE A 358 8.11 4.77 -10.71
N VAL A 359 7.60 4.14 -11.77
CA VAL A 359 7.66 2.69 -11.97
C VAL A 359 8.81 2.33 -12.89
N SER A 360 9.76 1.57 -12.37
CA SER A 360 10.80 0.91 -13.17
C SER A 360 10.33 -0.47 -13.60
N LEU A 361 10.67 -0.83 -14.83
CA LEU A 361 10.28 -2.10 -15.43
C LEU A 361 11.46 -3.08 -15.49
N ILE A 362 11.13 -4.34 -15.34
CA ILE A 362 12.02 -5.48 -15.61
C ILE A 362 11.25 -6.42 -16.55
N ASP A 363 11.93 -6.95 -17.57
CA ASP A 363 11.33 -7.96 -18.42
C ASP A 363 11.26 -9.31 -17.70
N LYS A 364 10.27 -10.13 -18.05
CA LYS A 364 10.07 -11.46 -17.45
C LYS A 364 11.33 -12.32 -17.56
N ASP A 365 11.94 -12.40 -18.75
CA ASP A 365 13.10 -13.26 -18.97
C ASP A 365 14.29 -12.84 -18.12
N GLU A 366 14.53 -11.54 -17.99
CA GLU A 366 15.54 -10.99 -17.10
C GLU A 366 15.27 -11.35 -15.64
N PHE A 367 14.02 -11.16 -15.18
CA PHE A 367 13.64 -11.45 -13.81
C PHE A 367 13.72 -12.94 -13.49
N THR A 368 13.23 -13.81 -14.38
CA THR A 368 13.15 -15.26 -14.14
C THR A 368 14.47 -16.00 -14.29
N ALA A 369 15.47 -15.39 -14.96
CA ALA A 369 16.81 -15.93 -15.07
C ALA A 369 17.48 -16.15 -13.69
N ASP A 370 17.37 -15.18 -12.78
CA ASP A 370 17.73 -15.30 -11.36
C ASP A 370 16.87 -14.35 -10.49
N PRO A 371 15.71 -14.80 -10.03
CA PRO A 371 14.79 -13.95 -9.24
C PRO A 371 15.41 -13.41 -7.95
N MET A 372 16.28 -14.17 -7.30
CA MET A 372 16.96 -13.72 -6.07
C MET A 372 17.90 -12.56 -6.36
N SER A 373 18.75 -12.69 -7.40
CA SER A 373 19.67 -11.64 -7.80
C SER A 373 18.91 -10.38 -8.24
N ALA A 374 17.85 -10.51 -9.02
CA ALA A 374 17.00 -9.38 -9.41
C ALA A 374 16.38 -8.70 -8.19
N TYR A 375 15.89 -9.47 -7.23
CA TYR A 375 15.31 -8.98 -6.00
C TYR A 375 16.33 -8.18 -5.18
N GLU A 376 17.50 -8.74 -4.90
CA GLU A 376 18.53 -8.14 -4.04
C GLU A 376 19.25 -6.95 -4.68
N ASN A 377 19.39 -6.94 -6.00
CA ASN A 377 20.22 -5.95 -6.70
C ASN A 377 19.42 -4.86 -7.43
N ARG A 378 18.12 -5.05 -7.68
CA ARG A 378 17.29 -4.10 -8.43
C ARG A 378 16.00 -3.67 -7.72
N ILE A 379 15.41 -4.55 -6.90
CA ILE A 379 14.09 -4.30 -6.31
C ILE A 379 14.23 -3.76 -4.89
N TYR A 380 15.00 -4.45 -4.05
CA TYR A 380 15.22 -4.09 -2.64
C TYR A 380 16.70 -3.83 -2.36
N CYS A 381 17.26 -2.84 -3.00
CA CYS A 381 18.65 -2.42 -2.81
C CYS A 381 18.74 -0.92 -2.44
N LYS A 382 19.93 -0.49 -2.03
CA LYS A 382 20.19 0.94 -1.83
C LYS A 382 20.09 1.67 -3.16
N GLY A 383 19.23 2.68 -3.23
CA GLY A 383 18.97 3.43 -4.46
C GLY A 383 17.92 2.80 -5.39
N ALA A 384 17.25 1.74 -4.93
CA ALA A 384 16.15 1.13 -5.68
C ALA A 384 15.09 2.15 -6.11
N PRO A 385 14.42 1.94 -7.24
CA PRO A 385 13.30 2.76 -7.68
C PRO A 385 12.16 2.72 -6.65
N MET A 386 11.24 3.68 -6.74
CA MET A 386 10.11 3.75 -5.81
C MET A 386 9.16 2.56 -5.95
N LYS A 387 9.02 2.06 -7.17
CA LYS A 387 8.25 0.88 -7.50
C LYS A 387 8.95 0.13 -8.63
N THR A 388 9.04 -1.17 -8.51
CA THR A 388 9.50 -2.05 -9.58
C THR A 388 8.35 -2.96 -10.00
N ALA A 389 8.17 -3.12 -11.30
CA ALA A 389 7.20 -4.05 -11.87
C ALA A 389 7.86 -4.91 -12.96
N VAL A 390 7.36 -6.13 -13.10
CA VAL A 390 7.77 -7.05 -14.18
C VAL A 390 6.69 -7.06 -15.24
N ILE A 391 7.06 -6.81 -16.48
CA ILE A 391 6.21 -7.12 -17.63
C ILE A 391 6.23 -8.64 -17.78
N TRP A 392 5.12 -9.28 -17.36
CA TRP A 392 5.03 -10.73 -17.37
C TRP A 392 4.62 -11.30 -18.73
N ASN A 393 3.74 -10.58 -19.43
CA ASN A 393 3.35 -10.90 -20.80
C ASN A 393 3.33 -9.64 -21.69
N GLY A 394 4.42 -9.41 -22.40
CA GLY A 394 4.60 -8.24 -23.26
C GLY A 394 3.69 -8.21 -24.50
N ASP A 395 3.13 -9.35 -24.92
CA ASP A 395 2.23 -9.41 -26.07
C ASP A 395 0.95 -8.59 -25.86
N TYR A 396 0.57 -8.40 -24.60
CA TYR A 396 -0.58 -7.61 -24.19
C TYR A 396 -0.27 -6.13 -23.92
N ILE A 397 0.97 -5.68 -24.15
CA ILE A 397 1.37 -4.28 -23.89
C ILE A 397 1.56 -3.50 -25.20
N ASP A 398 0.99 -2.31 -25.25
CA ASP A 398 1.30 -1.30 -26.26
C ASP A 398 2.32 -0.31 -25.68
N SER A 399 3.57 -0.45 -26.07
CA SER A 399 4.68 0.40 -25.59
C SER A 399 4.69 1.81 -26.22
N THR A 400 3.84 2.06 -27.19
CA THR A 400 3.75 3.37 -27.89
C THR A 400 2.73 4.31 -27.24
N ARG A 401 1.96 3.81 -26.25
CA ARG A 401 0.87 4.53 -25.57
C ARG A 401 1.07 4.61 -24.05
#